data_39b3fb0e07882ab6d3a9d9f4ba5c7263
#
_entry.id   39b3fb0e07882ab6d3a9d9f4ba5c7263
#
_cell.length_a   1.000
_cell.length_b   1.000
_cell.length_c   1.000
_cell.angle_alpha   90.00
_cell.angle_beta   90.00
_cell.angle_gamma   90.00
#
_symmetry.space_group_name_H-M   'P 1'
#
loop_
_entity.id
_entity.type
_entity.pdbx_description
1 polymer ?
#
loop_
_entity_poly.entity_id
_entity_poly.type
_entity_poly.pdbx_seq_one_letter_code
_entity_poly.pdbx_strand_id
1 'polypeptide(L)'
;MKKCWSVLTDDMGSCYITHLGVAHIHHVFNGSRKKASEERGFLVPLHPTLHTYGPDSVHMKPNQGLDLRLKQECQRYYEEHYGTREEFIKEFGRSYL
;
A
#
# COMPACT_ATOMS: atom_id res chain seq x y z
N MET A 1 4.13 13.38 -15.84
CA MET A 1 3.23 13.08 -14.70
C MET A 1 3.14 11.57 -14.53
N LYS A 2 3.37 11.09 -13.32
CA LYS A 2 3.28 9.66 -13.07
C LYS A 2 1.83 9.22 -13.02
N LYS A 3 1.54 8.11 -13.66
CA LYS A 3 0.23 7.51 -13.63
C LYS A 3 0.01 6.78 -12.30
N CYS A 4 -1.14 6.99 -11.67
CA CYS A 4 -1.55 6.25 -10.49
C CYS A 4 -1.85 4.81 -10.87
N TRP A 5 -1.15 3.86 -10.27
CA TRP A 5 -1.33 2.44 -10.57
C TRP A 5 -0.99 1.58 -9.36
N SER A 6 -1.45 0.35 -9.36
CA SER A 6 -1.23 -0.58 -8.26
C SER A 6 -0.87 -1.97 -8.78
N VAL A 7 0.03 -2.65 -8.07
CA VAL A 7 0.30 -4.07 -8.33
C VAL A 7 -0.77 -4.97 -7.72
N LEU A 8 -1.63 -4.43 -6.84
CA LEU A 8 -2.64 -5.20 -6.13
C LEU A 8 -4.02 -5.16 -6.79
N THR A 9 -4.31 -4.12 -7.59
CA THR A 9 -5.61 -3.99 -8.25
C THR A 9 -5.48 -3.18 -9.53
N ASP A 10 -6.33 -3.50 -10.51
CA ASP A 10 -6.44 -2.72 -11.74
C ASP A 10 -7.45 -1.60 -11.62
N ASP A 11 -8.34 -1.66 -10.61
CA ASP A 11 -9.40 -0.68 -10.41
C ASP A 11 -9.01 0.31 -9.32
N MET A 12 -8.46 1.45 -9.74
CA MET A 12 -8.06 2.51 -8.82
C MET A 12 -9.21 3.44 -8.43
N GLY A 13 -10.38 3.24 -8.98
CA GLY A 13 -11.57 4.07 -8.71
C GLY A 13 -12.47 3.53 -7.61
N SER A 14 -12.25 2.31 -7.16
CA SER A 14 -13.07 1.66 -6.13
C SER A 14 -12.19 1.13 -5.01
N CYS A 15 -12.72 1.13 -3.79
CA CYS A 15 -11.99 0.63 -2.62
C CYS A 15 -11.53 -0.82 -2.84
N TYR A 16 -10.27 -1.08 -2.59
CA TYR A 16 -9.66 -2.40 -2.74
C TYR A 16 -10.32 -3.45 -1.84
N ILE A 17 -10.82 -3.04 -0.67
CA ILE A 17 -11.43 -3.95 0.31
C ILE A 17 -12.95 -4.03 0.17
N THR A 18 -13.63 -2.87 0.12
CA THR A 18 -15.10 -2.83 0.11
C THR A 18 -15.71 -2.78 -1.29
N HIS A 19 -14.91 -2.43 -2.28
CA HIS A 19 -15.33 -2.23 -3.68
C HIS A 19 -16.34 -1.08 -3.88
N LEU A 20 -16.48 -0.21 -2.88
CA LEU A 20 -17.29 1.00 -3.01
C LEU A 20 -16.59 2.02 -3.89
N GLY A 21 -17.39 2.82 -4.61
CA GLY A 21 -16.87 3.77 -5.61
C GLY A 21 -16.23 5.04 -5.04
N VAL A 22 -16.22 5.22 -3.73
CA VAL A 22 -15.56 6.35 -3.08
C VAL A 22 -14.25 5.83 -2.49
N ALA A 23 -13.14 6.34 -2.99
CA ALA A 23 -11.83 5.84 -2.54
C ALA A 23 -10.78 6.94 -2.60
N HIS A 24 -9.90 6.93 -1.60
CA HIS A 24 -8.69 7.74 -1.57
C HIS A 24 -7.50 6.86 -1.96
N ILE A 25 -6.55 7.42 -2.69
CA ILE A 25 -5.33 6.69 -3.03
C ILE A 25 -4.41 6.71 -1.81
N HIS A 26 -4.09 5.52 -1.31
CA HIS A 26 -3.22 5.33 -0.16
C HIS A 26 -1.85 4.83 -0.61
N HIS A 27 -0.79 5.50 -0.17
CA HIS A 27 0.57 5.01 -0.35
C HIS A 27 0.83 3.96 0.73
N VAL A 28 1.05 2.71 0.35
CA VAL A 28 1.23 1.62 1.31
C VAL A 28 2.44 1.90 2.22
N PHE A 29 3.53 2.40 1.64
CA PHE A 29 4.69 2.87 2.39
C PHE A 29 4.75 4.39 2.24
N ASN A 30 4.54 5.11 3.33
CA ASN A 30 4.42 6.57 3.32
C ASN A 30 5.65 7.26 3.89
N GLY A 31 5.53 8.55 4.22
CA GLY A 31 6.65 9.34 4.70
C GLY A 31 7.75 9.43 3.66
N SER A 32 9.00 9.13 4.05
CA SER A 32 10.15 9.16 3.15
C SER A 32 10.10 8.09 2.06
N ARG A 33 9.19 7.12 2.16
CA ARG A 33 9.05 6.01 1.21
C ARG A 33 7.94 6.22 0.18
N LYS A 34 7.29 7.38 0.19
CA LYS A 34 6.16 7.69 -0.68
C LYS A 34 6.50 7.56 -2.16
N LYS A 35 7.64 8.12 -2.55
CA LYS A 35 8.11 8.07 -3.93
C LYS A 35 8.39 6.63 -4.37
N ALA A 36 9.01 5.83 -3.52
CA ALA A 36 9.29 4.44 -3.82
C ALA A 36 7.97 3.65 -3.98
N SER A 37 6.96 3.92 -3.14
CA SER A 37 5.63 3.32 -3.29
C SER A 37 5.04 3.64 -4.66
N GLU A 38 5.12 4.89 -5.11
CA GLU A 38 4.61 5.29 -6.41
C GLU A 38 5.34 4.59 -7.56
N GLU A 39 6.64 4.49 -7.47
CA GLU A 39 7.46 3.86 -8.52
C GLU A 39 7.20 2.36 -8.64
N ARG A 40 6.92 1.70 -7.52
CA ARG A 40 6.70 0.25 -7.49
C ARG A 40 5.23 -0.16 -7.66
N GLY A 41 4.31 0.81 -7.69
CA GLY A 41 2.89 0.50 -7.76
C GLY A 41 2.32 0.02 -6.43
N PHE A 42 2.91 0.42 -5.31
CA PHE A 42 2.46 0.08 -3.97
C PHE A 42 1.46 1.14 -3.47
N LEU A 43 0.42 1.34 -4.27
CA LEU A 43 -0.69 2.23 -3.98
C LEU A 43 -1.96 1.40 -3.97
N VAL A 44 -2.92 1.76 -3.12
CA VAL A 44 -4.22 1.11 -3.12
C VAL A 44 -5.31 2.16 -2.93
N PRO A 45 -6.45 2.02 -3.61
CA PRO A 45 -7.62 2.84 -3.33
C PRO A 45 -8.33 2.30 -2.09
N LEU A 46 -8.57 3.16 -1.11
CA LEU A 46 -9.26 2.79 0.13
C LEU A 46 -10.40 3.73 0.41
N HIS A 47 -11.55 3.17 0.84
CA HIS A 47 -12.65 3.96 1.32
C HIS A 47 -12.18 4.84 2.50
N PRO A 48 -12.67 6.09 2.64
CA PRO A 48 -12.22 6.98 3.72
C PRO A 48 -12.26 6.36 5.12
N THR A 49 -13.23 5.48 5.41
CA THR A 49 -13.31 4.80 6.70
C THR A 49 -12.16 3.84 6.95
N LEU A 50 -11.57 3.28 5.90
CA LEU A 50 -10.40 2.40 6.02
C LEU A 50 -9.10 3.17 5.88
N HIS A 51 -9.12 4.33 5.25
CA HIS A 51 -7.92 5.16 5.05
C HIS A 51 -7.63 6.03 6.27
N THR A 52 -8.60 6.83 6.73
CA THR A 52 -8.35 7.84 7.77
C THR A 52 -9.36 7.86 8.91
N TYR A 53 -10.66 7.67 8.65
CA TYR A 53 -11.70 8.00 9.64
C TYR A 53 -12.13 6.87 10.55
N GLY A 54 -12.04 5.63 10.13
CA GLY A 54 -12.50 4.50 10.91
C GLY A 54 -11.49 4.08 11.98
N PRO A 55 -11.94 3.42 13.06
CA PRO A 55 -11.04 2.98 14.13
C PRO A 55 -10.03 1.92 13.68
N ASP A 56 -10.33 1.19 12.60
CA ASP A 56 -9.43 0.19 12.04
C ASP A 56 -8.75 0.66 10.75
N SER A 57 -8.77 1.97 10.48
CA SER A 57 -8.14 2.53 9.30
C SER A 57 -6.62 2.38 9.36
N VAL A 58 -5.98 2.40 8.19
CA VAL A 58 -4.53 2.26 8.10
C VAL A 58 -3.78 3.37 8.82
N HIS A 59 -4.34 4.58 8.87
CA HIS A 59 -3.71 5.70 9.56
C HIS A 59 -3.94 5.68 11.06
N MET A 60 -5.00 5.03 11.53
CA MET A 60 -5.27 4.89 12.96
C MET A 60 -4.52 3.72 13.60
N LYS A 61 -4.23 2.67 12.81
CA LYS A 61 -3.52 1.48 13.30
C LYS A 61 -2.37 1.14 12.36
N PRO A 62 -1.31 1.96 12.33
CA PRO A 62 -0.16 1.69 11.46
C PRO A 62 0.57 0.40 11.88
N ASN A 63 1.00 -0.36 10.89
CA ASN A 63 1.70 -1.63 11.05
C ASN A 63 0.89 -2.69 11.80
N GLN A 64 -0.43 -2.57 11.76
CA GLN A 64 -1.36 -3.52 12.37
C GLN A 64 -2.52 -3.76 11.41
N GLY A 65 -3.21 -4.89 11.57
CA GLY A 65 -4.42 -5.18 10.81
C GLY A 65 -4.27 -4.96 9.31
N LEU A 66 -5.13 -4.10 8.75
CA LEU A 66 -5.14 -3.84 7.31
C LEU A 66 -3.82 -3.24 6.81
N ASP A 67 -3.26 -2.28 7.55
CA ASP A 67 -2.01 -1.65 7.13
C ASP A 67 -0.88 -2.68 7.02
N LEU A 68 -0.75 -3.54 8.02
CA LEU A 68 0.26 -4.60 7.99
C LEU A 68 0.01 -5.58 6.85
N ARG A 69 -1.25 -5.95 6.63
CA ARG A 69 -1.62 -6.86 5.55
C ARG A 69 -1.21 -6.30 4.19
N LEU A 70 -1.50 -5.03 3.94
CA LEU A 70 -1.15 -4.39 2.67
C LEU A 70 0.37 -4.32 2.48
N LYS A 71 1.10 -4.01 3.55
CA LYS A 71 2.56 -3.98 3.51
C LYS A 71 3.16 -5.35 3.22
N GLN A 72 2.58 -6.40 3.81
CA GLN A 72 3.02 -7.77 3.56
C GLN A 72 2.73 -8.20 2.11
N GLU A 73 1.55 -7.86 1.59
CA GLU A 73 1.21 -8.16 0.20
C GLU A 73 2.18 -7.48 -0.77
N CYS A 74 2.50 -6.21 -0.52
CA CYS A 74 3.45 -5.48 -1.35
C CYS A 74 4.86 -6.06 -1.25
N GLN A 75 5.30 -6.45 -0.05
CA GLN A 75 6.62 -7.05 0.11
C GLN A 75 6.71 -8.40 -0.61
N ARG A 76 5.67 -9.23 -0.52
CA ARG A 76 5.65 -10.50 -1.26
C ARG A 76 5.75 -10.27 -2.76
N TYR A 77 5.02 -9.28 -3.26
CA TYR A 77 5.11 -8.92 -4.68
C TYR A 77 6.52 -8.48 -5.04
N TYR A 78 7.15 -7.66 -4.21
CA TYR A 78 8.52 -7.20 -4.44
C TYR A 78 9.48 -8.39 -4.54
N GLU A 79 9.39 -9.32 -3.59
CA GLU A 79 10.28 -10.48 -3.56
C GLU A 79 10.06 -11.44 -4.74
N GLU A 80 8.87 -11.45 -5.32
CA GLU A 80 8.58 -12.26 -6.49
C GLU A 80 8.98 -11.60 -7.81
N HIS A 81 8.94 -10.28 -7.89
CA HIS A 81 9.02 -9.57 -9.17
C HIS A 81 10.14 -8.54 -9.27
N TYR A 82 10.60 -7.97 -8.17
CA TYR A 82 11.54 -6.86 -8.21
C TYR A 82 12.93 -7.19 -7.68
N GLY A 83 13.04 -7.95 -6.60
CA GLY A 83 14.34 -8.22 -6.01
C GLY A 83 14.25 -9.04 -4.73
N THR A 84 15.34 -9.06 -3.97
CA THR A 84 15.45 -9.84 -2.74
C THR A 84 14.84 -9.10 -1.54
N ARG A 85 14.68 -9.83 -0.44
CA ARG A 85 14.26 -9.22 0.83
C ARG A 85 15.25 -8.15 1.29
N GLU A 86 16.55 -8.40 1.12
CA GLU A 86 17.57 -7.43 1.49
C GLU A 86 17.44 -6.15 0.67
N GLU A 87 17.16 -6.27 -0.61
CA GLU A 87 16.91 -5.11 -1.47
C GLU A 87 15.64 -4.38 -1.06
N PHE A 88 14.58 -5.12 -0.69
CA PHE A 88 13.36 -4.53 -0.16
C PHE A 88 13.64 -3.70 1.10
N ILE A 89 14.42 -4.25 2.04
CA ILE A 89 14.76 -3.56 3.27
C ILE A 89 15.53 -2.27 2.99
N LYS A 90 16.46 -2.29 2.02
CA LYS A 90 17.18 -1.08 1.62
C LYS A 90 16.24 0.00 1.08
N GLU A 91 15.23 -0.40 0.33
CA GLU A 91 14.32 0.54 -0.33
C GLU A 91 13.21 1.02 0.60
N PHE A 92 12.70 0.17 1.48
CA PHE A 92 11.53 0.45 2.32
C PHE A 92 11.82 0.45 3.82
N GLY A 93 13.04 0.18 4.23
CA GLY A 93 13.50 0.39 5.60
C GLY A 93 13.49 -0.83 6.51
N ARG A 94 12.61 -1.80 6.31
CA ARG A 94 12.51 -3.00 7.14
C ARG A 94 11.69 -4.08 6.43
N SER A 95 11.76 -5.31 6.96
CA SER A 95 10.87 -6.38 6.54
C SER A 95 9.58 -6.37 7.37
N TYR A 96 8.46 -6.67 6.71
CA TYR A 96 7.15 -6.82 7.34
C TYR A 96 6.69 -8.28 7.34
N LEU A 97 7.51 -9.17 6.82
CA LEU A 97 7.24 -10.61 6.79
C LEU A 97 7.92 -11.35 7.93
#